data_4ff0263e14f66dd7c50f6bac752a2828
#
_entry.id   4ff0263e14f66dd7c50f6bac752a2828
#
_cell.length_a   1.000
_cell.length_b   1.000
_cell.length_c   1.000
_cell.angle_alpha   90.00
_cell.angle_beta   90.00
_cell.angle_gamma   90.00
#
_symmetry.space_group_name_H-M   'P 1'
#
loop_
_entity.id
_entity.type
_entity.pdbx_description
1 polymer ?
#
loop_
_entity_poly.entity_id
_entity_poly.type
_entity_poly.pdbx_seq_one_letter_code
_entity_poly.pdbx_strand_id
1 'polypeptide(L)'
;HAYDAYMREYLKMALEWLGSTRTPVILLSATLPESQREEMAKAYLKGWRNSKLELPSEAKRGGIQELKRRQLAAKNEKVYVNEPKLVQERGISSVHKVSSAYPVLTYTSDTEIKHMDVKPSGRSMNVRCQIVDDSDEALISLLDRLLEDGGCVGVICDTVGRAQHAAKLLSDYFGSEYVKLTHSRFMDIDRMSNEAELRQLLGPDSTVGNGERPQRMIVVGTQVLEQSLDIDFDTLVTDIAPVDLIMQRLGRVHRHRRGNNECDRPSLLREAACYIRGIAFWNDNGPEFAKGVDAVYDVASLMESLAVLELTGSSAFCTQCLPKDIARTVRNAYGNDVRSLVPTAWNMQYDKGCEERANKQEKKRADAHSYLIQSVAVMNRKRSLVDWFSPQIDETDDDKGQRAVRDTQDTVEVMLLCKHDGEVCLLPWIGDKRNGIERGAVIPVDTVPCDDVAKVAAQCSVRLPVALCAHGRIDSLIAALEEGCGTEAAYWQESPWLAGKLALFLHEDAEKHLSSDELCGYTISYSRGDGLTYTKKEDN
;
A
#
# COMPACT_ATOMS: atom_id res chain seq x y z
N HIS A 1 -2.11 -4.98 -0.71
CA HIS A 1 -1.00 -5.95 -0.68
C HIS A 1 -1.43 -7.39 -1.07
N ALA A 2 -2.59 -7.87 -0.64
CA ALA A 2 -3.08 -9.22 -0.98
C ALA A 2 -3.29 -9.44 -2.49
N TYR A 3 -3.43 -8.38 -3.25
CA TYR A 3 -3.62 -8.43 -4.71
C TYR A 3 -2.30 -8.32 -5.50
N ASP A 4 -1.23 -7.82 -4.89
CA ASP A 4 0.08 -7.79 -5.55
C ASP A 4 0.67 -9.20 -5.66
N ALA A 5 1.04 -9.58 -6.88
CA ALA A 5 1.49 -10.94 -7.20
C ALA A 5 2.78 -11.32 -6.46
N TYR A 6 3.71 -10.35 -6.28
CA TYR A 6 4.95 -10.53 -5.56
C TYR A 6 4.70 -10.78 -4.08
N MET A 7 4.01 -9.86 -3.40
CA MET A 7 3.72 -9.96 -1.96
C MET A 7 2.85 -11.16 -1.60
N ARG A 8 1.99 -11.61 -2.52
CA ARG A 8 1.15 -12.79 -2.33
C ARG A 8 1.98 -14.07 -2.20
N GLU A 9 3.07 -14.21 -2.96
CA GLU A 9 3.96 -15.37 -2.83
C GLU A 9 4.64 -15.39 -1.44
N TYR A 10 5.09 -14.24 -0.93
CA TYR A 10 5.63 -14.15 0.43
C TYR A 10 4.59 -14.48 1.49
N LEU A 11 3.38 -13.96 1.37
CA LEU A 11 2.31 -14.25 2.32
C LEU A 11 1.96 -15.74 2.33
N LYS A 12 1.90 -16.39 1.16
CA LYS A 12 1.68 -17.85 1.06
C LYS A 12 2.80 -18.62 1.75
N MET A 13 4.04 -18.24 1.55
CA MET A 13 5.18 -18.88 2.20
C MET A 13 5.16 -18.67 3.72
N ALA A 14 4.88 -17.48 4.19
CA ALA A 14 4.73 -17.19 5.61
C ALA A 14 3.60 -18.04 6.24
N LEU A 15 2.46 -18.16 5.55
CA LEU A 15 1.35 -19.00 6.01
C LEU A 15 1.72 -20.48 6.04
N GLU A 16 2.49 -20.98 5.07
CA GLU A 16 3.00 -22.37 5.10
C GLU A 16 3.89 -22.60 6.33
N TRP A 17 4.80 -21.67 6.63
CA TRP A 17 5.66 -21.76 7.81
C TRP A 17 4.88 -21.68 9.13
N LEU A 18 3.96 -20.72 9.24
CA LEU A 18 3.09 -20.59 10.43
C LEU A 18 2.19 -21.82 10.61
N GLY A 19 1.70 -22.40 9.53
CA GLY A 19 0.97 -23.67 9.56
C GLY A 19 1.83 -24.81 10.10
N SER A 20 3.11 -24.91 9.72
CA SER A 20 4.02 -25.96 10.18
C SER A 20 4.31 -25.89 11.68
N THR A 21 4.35 -24.71 12.24
CA THR A 21 4.50 -24.47 13.69
C THR A 21 3.17 -24.47 14.44
N ARG A 22 2.04 -24.67 13.74
CA ARG A 22 0.67 -24.61 14.26
C ARG A 22 0.33 -23.27 14.93
N THR A 23 0.97 -22.21 14.50
CA THR A 23 0.69 -20.86 14.99
C THR A 23 -0.66 -20.38 14.45
N PRO A 24 -1.61 -19.96 15.31
CA PRO A 24 -2.88 -19.41 14.85
C PRO A 24 -2.67 -18.12 14.04
N VAL A 25 -3.39 -17.99 12.93
CA VAL A 25 -3.34 -16.82 12.05
C VAL A 25 -4.74 -16.32 11.79
N ILE A 26 -4.93 -15.01 11.91
CA ILE A 26 -6.17 -14.32 11.56
C ILE A 26 -5.85 -13.28 10.48
N LEU A 27 -6.50 -13.41 9.31
CA LEU A 27 -6.42 -12.45 8.23
C LEU A 27 -7.74 -11.70 8.12
N LEU A 28 -7.69 -10.38 8.17
CA LEU A 28 -8.87 -9.50 8.03
C LEU A 28 -8.78 -8.74 6.72
N SER A 29 -9.83 -8.81 5.92
CA SER A 29 -9.95 -8.06 4.67
C SER A 29 -11.42 -7.76 4.37
N ALA A 30 -11.69 -6.57 3.83
CA ALA A 30 -13.02 -6.19 3.38
C ALA A 30 -13.36 -6.76 2.00
N THR A 31 -12.36 -6.98 1.14
CA THR A 31 -12.55 -7.17 -0.31
C THR A 31 -11.78 -8.37 -0.88
N LEU A 32 -11.32 -9.32 -0.04
CA LEU A 32 -10.50 -10.44 -0.49
C LEU A 32 -11.33 -11.43 -1.35
N PRO A 33 -10.98 -11.67 -2.63
CA PRO A 33 -11.64 -12.64 -3.49
C PRO A 33 -11.61 -14.06 -2.92
N GLU A 34 -12.62 -14.84 -3.24
CA GLU A 34 -12.75 -16.21 -2.75
C GLU A 34 -11.56 -17.09 -3.15
N SER A 35 -11.12 -17.00 -4.41
CA SER A 35 -9.96 -17.75 -4.91
C SER A 35 -8.69 -17.49 -4.11
N GLN A 36 -8.41 -16.22 -3.81
CA GLN A 36 -7.24 -15.83 -3.03
C GLN A 36 -7.38 -16.24 -1.56
N ARG A 37 -8.58 -16.11 -0.98
CA ARG A 37 -8.87 -16.56 0.37
C ARG A 37 -8.63 -18.07 0.56
N GLU A 38 -9.07 -18.87 -0.41
CA GLU A 38 -8.79 -20.30 -0.43
C GLU A 38 -7.30 -20.62 -0.64
N GLU A 39 -6.63 -19.89 -1.51
CA GLU A 39 -5.19 -20.06 -1.76
C GLU A 39 -4.38 -19.86 -0.48
N MET A 40 -4.70 -18.84 0.31
CA MET A 40 -4.07 -18.57 1.61
C MET A 40 -4.37 -19.69 2.63
N ALA A 41 -5.61 -20.14 2.71
CA ALA A 41 -5.99 -21.25 3.57
C ALA A 41 -5.29 -22.57 3.16
N LYS A 42 -5.16 -22.84 1.86
CA LYS A 42 -4.41 -23.99 1.31
C LYS A 42 -2.94 -23.92 1.67
N ALA A 43 -2.32 -22.75 1.58
CA ALA A 43 -0.92 -22.54 1.96
C ALA A 43 -0.68 -22.87 3.45
N TYR A 44 -1.55 -22.38 4.34
CA TYR A 44 -1.48 -22.71 5.76
C TYR A 44 -1.66 -24.23 6.02
N LEU A 45 -2.65 -24.87 5.40
CA LEU A 45 -2.88 -26.32 5.53
C LEU A 45 -1.72 -27.15 4.97
N LYS A 46 -1.06 -26.69 3.92
CA LYS A 46 0.15 -27.35 3.38
C LYS A 46 1.24 -27.40 4.45
N GLY A 47 1.49 -26.30 5.15
CA GLY A 47 2.41 -26.25 6.27
C GLY A 47 1.97 -27.18 7.41
N TRP A 48 0.71 -27.11 7.83
CA TRP A 48 0.14 -27.94 8.87
C TRP A 48 0.31 -29.44 8.60
N ARG A 49 0.08 -29.88 7.35
CA ARG A 49 0.27 -31.28 6.95
C ARG A 49 1.72 -31.69 6.99
N ASN A 50 2.62 -30.81 6.55
CA ASN A 50 4.05 -31.07 6.57
C ASN A 50 4.62 -31.13 8.00
N SER A 51 3.99 -30.48 8.97
CA SER A 51 4.35 -30.60 10.39
C SER A 51 4.03 -31.97 11.00
N LYS A 52 3.05 -32.68 10.42
CA LYS A 52 2.66 -34.04 10.82
C LYS A 52 3.50 -35.12 10.12
N LEU A 53 4.34 -34.79 9.16
CA LEU A 53 5.41 -35.67 8.73
C LEU A 53 6.31 -35.83 9.96
N GLU A 54 6.21 -37.01 10.60
CA GLU A 54 7.02 -37.35 11.75
C GLU A 54 8.47 -36.98 11.45
N LEU A 55 9.01 -36.01 12.16
CA LEU A 55 10.45 -35.94 12.35
C LEU A 55 10.82 -37.38 12.76
N PRO A 56 11.74 -38.05 12.05
CA PRO A 56 12.09 -39.44 12.40
C PRO A 56 12.25 -39.45 13.90
N SER A 57 11.38 -40.22 14.57
CA SER A 57 11.21 -40.27 16.00
C SER A 57 12.59 -40.17 16.61
N GLU A 58 12.77 -39.23 17.53
CA GLU A 58 14.03 -38.89 18.20
C GLU A 58 14.93 -40.11 18.17
N ALA A 59 16.05 -40.01 17.47
CA ALA A 59 17.05 -41.04 17.58
C ALA A 59 17.26 -41.19 19.09
N LYS A 60 16.70 -42.25 19.64
CA LYS A 60 16.85 -42.61 21.06
C LYS A 60 18.25 -42.21 21.41
N ARG A 61 18.44 -41.38 22.42
CA ARG A 61 19.71 -40.83 22.90
C ARG A 61 20.76 -41.95 22.96
N GLY A 62 21.25 -42.30 21.79
CA GLY A 62 22.43 -43.17 21.63
C GLY A 62 23.61 -42.25 21.87
N GLY A 63 24.40 -42.57 22.87
CA GLY A 63 25.57 -41.78 23.23
C GLY A 63 26.55 -41.67 22.05
N ILE A 64 27.59 -40.85 22.24
CA ILE A 64 28.67 -40.54 21.27
C ILE A 64 29.19 -41.77 20.47
N GLN A 65 29.08 -42.98 21.04
CA GLN A 65 29.43 -44.22 20.35
C GLN A 65 28.48 -44.61 19.21
N GLU A 66 27.19 -44.33 19.30
CA GLU A 66 26.21 -44.56 18.24
C GLU A 66 26.37 -43.57 17.08
N LEU A 67 26.72 -42.31 17.37
CA LEU A 67 27.07 -41.31 16.36
C LEU A 67 28.32 -41.72 15.58
N LYS A 68 29.37 -42.21 16.25
CA LYS A 68 30.58 -42.71 15.59
C LYS A 68 30.30 -43.96 14.72
N ARG A 69 29.43 -44.87 15.17
CA ARG A 69 29.03 -46.04 14.40
C ARG A 69 28.25 -45.67 13.15
N ARG A 70 27.37 -44.70 13.22
CA ARG A 70 26.62 -44.15 12.05
C ARG A 70 27.53 -43.39 11.07
N GLN A 71 28.52 -42.66 11.54
CA GLN A 71 29.51 -41.99 10.67
C GLN A 71 30.42 -42.99 9.95
N LEU A 72 30.73 -44.11 10.56
CA LEU A 72 31.51 -45.20 9.94
C LEU A 72 30.68 -46.00 8.91
N ALA A 73 29.40 -46.25 9.21
CA ALA A 73 28.48 -46.91 8.29
C ALA A 73 28.20 -46.04 7.03
N ALA A 74 28.04 -44.73 7.19
CA ALA A 74 27.80 -43.79 6.07
C ALA A 74 28.98 -43.66 5.11
N LYS A 75 30.21 -44.04 5.50
CA LYS A 75 31.37 -44.05 4.62
C LYS A 75 31.47 -45.29 3.70
N ASN A 76 30.73 -46.33 3.98
CA ASN A 76 30.84 -47.61 3.28
C ASN A 76 29.62 -48.02 2.44
N GLU A 77 28.54 -47.30 2.45
CA GLU A 77 27.35 -47.58 1.63
C GLU A 77 27.20 -46.50 0.53
N LYS A 78 27.32 -46.94 -0.72
CA LYS A 78 26.73 -46.24 -1.85
C LYS A 78 25.21 -46.32 -1.67
N VAL A 79 24.61 -45.34 -1.02
CA VAL A 79 23.17 -45.29 -0.85
C VAL A 79 22.55 -44.98 -2.21
N TYR A 80 21.91 -45.96 -2.81
CA TYR A 80 20.86 -45.77 -3.79
C TYR A 80 19.75 -44.98 -3.10
N VAL A 81 19.63 -43.72 -3.44
CA VAL A 81 18.50 -42.92 -3.01
C VAL A 81 17.28 -43.44 -3.75
N ASN A 82 16.50 -44.28 -3.10
CA ASN A 82 15.12 -44.52 -3.50
C ASN A 82 14.41 -43.17 -3.37
N GLU A 83 14.01 -42.58 -4.49
CA GLU A 83 13.09 -41.46 -4.50
C GLU A 83 11.85 -41.85 -3.67
N PRO A 84 11.53 -41.10 -2.63
CA PRO A 84 10.28 -41.36 -1.90
C PRO A 84 9.14 -41.14 -2.90
N LYS A 85 8.34 -42.19 -3.12
CA LYS A 85 7.09 -42.08 -3.86
C LYS A 85 6.38 -40.84 -3.38
N LEU A 86 6.15 -39.89 -4.28
CA LEU A 86 5.24 -38.79 -4.10
C LEU A 86 3.95 -39.37 -3.53
N VAL A 87 3.65 -39.06 -2.28
CA VAL A 87 2.31 -39.28 -1.74
C VAL A 87 1.40 -38.51 -2.66
N GLN A 88 0.64 -39.24 -3.49
CA GLN A 88 -0.38 -38.63 -4.32
C GLN A 88 -1.11 -37.61 -3.47
N GLU A 89 -1.16 -36.38 -3.93
CA GLU A 89 -2.01 -35.36 -3.37
C GLU A 89 -3.42 -35.95 -3.32
N ARG A 90 -3.82 -36.43 -2.15
CA ARG A 90 -5.23 -36.68 -1.89
C ARG A 90 -5.89 -35.33 -2.03
N GLY A 91 -6.59 -35.16 -3.13
CA GLY A 91 -7.24 -33.94 -3.50
C GLY A 91 -7.95 -33.35 -2.29
N ILE A 92 -7.72 -32.08 -2.06
CA ILE A 92 -8.53 -31.29 -1.14
C ILE A 92 -9.92 -31.34 -1.77
N SER A 93 -10.82 -32.19 -1.27
CA SER A 93 -12.19 -32.20 -1.74
C SER A 93 -12.87 -30.93 -1.23
N SER A 94 -12.84 -29.91 -2.02
CA SER A 94 -13.68 -28.74 -1.82
C SER A 94 -15.07 -29.04 -2.38
N VAL A 95 -15.89 -29.74 -1.63
CA VAL A 95 -17.33 -29.74 -1.86
C VAL A 95 -17.86 -28.47 -1.22
N HIS A 96 -17.88 -27.36 -1.94
CA HIS A 96 -18.37 -26.12 -1.36
C HIS A 96 -19.39 -25.43 -2.24
N LYS A 97 -20.54 -25.25 -1.64
CA LYS A 97 -21.53 -24.27 -2.04
C LYS A 97 -20.86 -22.92 -1.84
N VAL A 98 -20.58 -22.22 -2.95
CA VAL A 98 -20.03 -20.87 -2.93
C VAL A 98 -20.94 -19.98 -2.10
N SER A 99 -20.44 -19.50 -0.93
CA SER A 99 -21.21 -18.59 -0.10
C SER A 99 -21.29 -17.22 -0.78
N SER A 100 -22.51 -16.73 -0.99
CA SER A 100 -22.77 -15.37 -1.45
C SER A 100 -22.86 -14.37 -0.29
N ALA A 101 -22.67 -14.84 0.95
CA ALA A 101 -22.80 -14.02 2.13
C ALA A 101 -21.63 -13.03 2.29
N TYR A 102 -21.93 -11.92 2.96
CA TYR A 102 -20.95 -10.96 3.43
C TYR A 102 -21.41 -10.39 4.79
N PRO A 103 -20.58 -10.46 5.81
CA PRO A 103 -19.25 -11.04 5.90
C PRO A 103 -19.25 -12.59 5.85
N VAL A 104 -18.10 -13.18 5.50
CA VAL A 104 -17.88 -14.62 5.52
C VAL A 104 -16.62 -14.94 6.30
N LEU A 105 -16.67 -15.94 7.17
CA LEU A 105 -15.51 -16.50 7.86
C LEU A 105 -15.03 -17.73 7.11
N THR A 106 -13.76 -17.72 6.68
CA THR A 106 -13.07 -18.91 6.15
C THR A 106 -12.05 -19.37 7.18
N TYR A 107 -12.11 -20.62 7.56
CA TYR A 107 -11.19 -21.19 8.55
C TYR A 107 -10.73 -22.58 8.16
N THR A 108 -9.59 -22.97 8.68
CA THR A 108 -9.03 -24.31 8.48
C THR A 108 -9.34 -25.17 9.70
N SER A 109 -9.75 -26.39 9.45
CA SER A 109 -10.00 -27.41 10.49
C SER A 109 -9.26 -28.68 10.10
N ASP A 110 -8.20 -29.03 10.82
CA ASP A 110 -7.32 -30.19 10.58
C ASP A 110 -6.86 -30.35 9.11
N THR A 111 -7.73 -30.77 8.22
CA THR A 111 -7.40 -31.06 6.82
C THR A 111 -8.33 -30.38 5.82
N GLU A 112 -9.31 -29.63 6.29
CA GLU A 112 -10.37 -29.06 5.47
C GLU A 112 -10.41 -27.53 5.60
N ILE A 113 -10.83 -26.89 4.52
CA ILE A 113 -11.21 -25.48 4.52
C ILE A 113 -12.72 -25.40 4.67
N LYS A 114 -13.19 -24.63 5.64
CA LYS A 114 -14.60 -24.44 5.93
C LYS A 114 -14.98 -22.98 5.81
N HIS A 115 -16.19 -22.74 5.36
CA HIS A 115 -16.78 -21.42 5.26
C HIS A 115 -18.00 -21.33 6.17
N MET A 116 -18.18 -20.18 6.81
CA MET A 116 -19.32 -19.89 7.65
C MET A 116 -19.82 -18.49 7.34
N ASP A 117 -21.10 -18.40 7.03
CA ASP A 117 -21.77 -17.11 6.85
C ASP A 117 -21.90 -16.41 8.20
N VAL A 118 -21.47 -15.17 8.27
CA VAL A 118 -21.56 -14.34 9.46
C VAL A 118 -22.70 -13.36 9.30
N LYS A 119 -23.48 -13.17 10.37
CA LYS A 119 -24.58 -12.21 10.36
C LYS A 119 -24.03 -10.80 10.18
N PRO A 120 -24.49 -10.04 9.18
CA PRO A 120 -24.07 -8.66 8.99
C PRO A 120 -24.56 -7.76 10.12
N SER A 121 -23.92 -6.60 10.31
CA SER A 121 -24.25 -5.62 11.34
C SER A 121 -25.67 -5.02 11.21
N GLY A 122 -26.34 -5.26 10.08
CA GLY A 122 -27.64 -4.68 9.75
C GLY A 122 -27.55 -3.25 9.22
N ARG A 123 -26.38 -2.63 9.20
CA ARG A 123 -26.18 -1.34 8.54
C ARG A 123 -26.09 -1.56 7.04
N SER A 124 -26.88 -0.80 6.29
CA SER A 124 -26.77 -0.73 4.82
C SER A 124 -26.81 0.72 4.37
N MET A 125 -26.15 0.99 3.28
CA MET A 125 -26.05 2.31 2.68
C MET A 125 -26.03 2.15 1.17
N ASN A 126 -26.84 2.94 0.48
CA ASN A 126 -26.78 3.04 -0.98
C ASN A 126 -25.87 4.21 -1.35
N VAL A 127 -24.85 3.94 -2.14
CA VAL A 127 -23.93 4.96 -2.66
C VAL A 127 -24.17 5.07 -4.16
N ARG A 128 -24.53 6.26 -4.64
CA ARG A 128 -24.62 6.57 -6.05
C ARG A 128 -23.22 6.83 -6.59
N CYS A 129 -22.76 6.03 -7.53
CA CYS A 129 -21.49 6.21 -8.24
C CYS A 129 -21.78 6.80 -9.61
N GLN A 130 -21.06 7.84 -10.03
CA GLN A 130 -21.27 8.52 -11.29
C GLN A 130 -19.93 8.88 -11.94
N ILE A 131 -19.80 8.64 -13.26
CA ILE A 131 -18.67 9.13 -14.03
C ILE A 131 -18.78 10.65 -14.19
N VAL A 132 -17.67 11.34 -14.00
CA VAL A 132 -17.52 12.77 -14.26
C VAL A 132 -16.29 13.02 -15.13
N ASP A 133 -16.30 14.15 -15.83
CA ASP A 133 -15.18 14.56 -16.66
C ASP A 133 -13.90 14.79 -15.83
N ASP A 134 -12.73 14.50 -16.41
CA ASP A 134 -11.44 14.59 -15.70
C ASP A 134 -10.80 15.98 -15.74
N SER A 135 -11.44 16.97 -16.39
CA SER A 135 -10.91 18.33 -16.47
C SER A 135 -10.91 19.03 -15.11
N ASP A 136 -10.03 20.03 -14.97
CA ASP A 136 -9.94 20.87 -13.78
C ASP A 136 -11.21 21.70 -13.58
N GLU A 137 -11.80 22.21 -14.66
CA GLU A 137 -13.04 22.97 -14.66
C GLU A 137 -14.22 22.12 -14.17
N ALA A 138 -14.27 20.84 -14.57
CA ALA A 138 -15.31 19.91 -14.11
C ALA A 138 -15.18 19.63 -12.62
N LEU A 139 -13.95 19.45 -12.10
CA LEU A 139 -13.69 19.25 -10.68
C LEU A 139 -14.12 20.48 -9.85
N ILE A 140 -13.71 21.67 -10.27
CA ILE A 140 -14.09 22.92 -9.59
C ILE A 140 -15.61 23.07 -9.58
N SER A 141 -16.26 22.99 -10.74
CA SER A 141 -17.71 23.17 -10.89
C SER A 141 -18.52 22.15 -10.09
N LEU A 142 -18.03 20.91 -10.02
CA LEU A 142 -18.65 19.88 -9.20
C LEU A 142 -18.58 20.21 -7.71
N LEU A 143 -17.39 20.55 -7.22
CA LEU A 143 -17.17 20.84 -5.80
C LEU A 143 -17.82 22.16 -5.36
N ASP A 144 -17.83 23.17 -6.22
CA ASP A 144 -18.50 24.45 -5.97
C ASP A 144 -20.00 24.21 -5.70
N ARG A 145 -20.65 23.45 -6.55
CA ARG A 145 -22.06 23.04 -6.38
C ARG A 145 -22.29 22.22 -5.12
N LEU A 146 -21.44 21.19 -4.88
CA LEU A 146 -21.63 20.26 -3.75
C LEU A 146 -21.41 20.92 -2.40
N LEU A 147 -20.52 21.90 -2.34
CA LEU A 147 -20.13 22.62 -1.13
C LEU A 147 -20.85 23.95 -0.94
N GLU A 148 -21.92 24.23 -1.69
CA GLU A 148 -22.71 25.47 -1.56
C GLU A 148 -23.17 25.70 -0.12
N ASP A 149 -23.71 24.66 0.52
CA ASP A 149 -24.14 24.66 1.92
C ASP A 149 -23.04 24.15 2.89
N GLY A 150 -21.77 24.02 2.42
CA GLY A 150 -20.67 23.43 3.18
C GLY A 150 -20.57 21.91 3.01
N GLY A 151 -19.81 21.28 3.91
CA GLY A 151 -19.60 19.82 3.91
C GLY A 151 -18.12 19.43 3.83
N CYS A 152 -17.85 18.12 4.02
CA CYS A 152 -16.51 17.55 4.01
C CYS A 152 -16.39 16.57 2.84
N VAL A 153 -15.57 16.91 1.86
CA VAL A 153 -15.37 16.13 0.63
C VAL A 153 -13.98 15.49 0.62
N GLY A 154 -13.92 14.21 0.26
CA GLY A 154 -12.66 13.54 -0.08
C GLY A 154 -12.40 13.61 -1.59
N VAL A 155 -11.16 13.88 -2.00
CA VAL A 155 -10.69 13.80 -3.39
C VAL A 155 -9.52 12.82 -3.41
N ILE A 156 -9.73 11.61 -3.94
CA ILE A 156 -8.71 10.57 -3.97
C ILE A 156 -8.14 10.46 -5.38
N CYS A 157 -6.85 10.75 -5.49
CA CYS A 157 -6.09 10.66 -6.74
C CYS A 157 -5.19 9.42 -6.72
N ASP A 158 -4.93 8.85 -7.89
CA ASP A 158 -4.10 7.63 -7.98
C ASP A 158 -2.61 7.92 -7.87
N THR A 159 -2.17 9.13 -8.21
CA THR A 159 -0.77 9.54 -8.08
C THR A 159 -0.60 10.77 -7.19
N VAL A 160 0.59 10.88 -6.58
CA VAL A 160 0.93 12.06 -5.77
C VAL A 160 0.91 13.33 -6.62
N GLY A 161 1.41 13.28 -7.87
CA GLY A 161 1.40 14.45 -8.75
C GLY A 161 -0.02 14.95 -9.05
N ARG A 162 -0.98 14.03 -9.31
CA ARG A 162 -2.39 14.42 -9.50
C ARG A 162 -2.99 15.01 -8.21
N ALA A 163 -2.64 14.44 -7.04
CA ALA A 163 -3.12 14.95 -5.77
C ALA A 163 -2.57 16.35 -5.46
N GLN A 164 -1.28 16.59 -5.68
CA GLN A 164 -0.66 17.91 -5.50
C GLN A 164 -1.25 18.96 -6.46
N HIS A 165 -1.46 18.57 -7.74
CA HIS A 165 -2.11 19.45 -8.73
C HIS A 165 -3.54 19.79 -8.30
N ALA A 166 -4.35 18.80 -7.94
CA ALA A 166 -5.73 19.04 -7.51
C ALA A 166 -5.79 19.87 -6.22
N ALA A 167 -4.90 19.61 -5.24
CA ALA A 167 -4.85 20.39 -4.01
C ALA A 167 -4.52 21.87 -4.27
N LYS A 168 -3.53 22.12 -5.13
CA LYS A 168 -3.18 23.49 -5.54
C LYS A 168 -4.35 24.19 -6.23
N LEU A 169 -4.93 23.55 -7.25
CA LEU A 169 -6.08 24.06 -7.99
C LEU A 169 -7.24 24.44 -7.05
N LEU A 170 -7.57 23.53 -6.12
CA LEU A 170 -8.67 23.74 -5.19
C LEU A 170 -8.35 24.77 -4.12
N SER A 171 -7.08 24.86 -3.68
CA SER A 171 -6.64 25.92 -2.76
C SER A 171 -6.69 27.31 -3.40
N ASP A 172 -6.33 27.41 -4.67
CA ASP A 172 -6.39 28.67 -5.42
C ASP A 172 -7.84 29.13 -5.62
N TYR A 173 -8.80 28.21 -5.73
CA TYR A 173 -10.22 28.53 -5.95
C TYR A 173 -11.02 28.72 -4.64
N PHE A 174 -10.91 27.77 -3.69
CA PHE A 174 -11.71 27.75 -2.46
C PHE A 174 -11.04 28.42 -1.27
N GLY A 175 -9.73 28.62 -1.30
CA GLY A 175 -8.89 29.05 -0.18
C GLY A 175 -8.13 27.89 0.45
N SER A 176 -6.86 28.16 0.77
CA SER A 176 -5.94 27.14 1.33
C SER A 176 -6.37 26.62 2.71
N GLU A 177 -7.14 27.40 3.45
CA GLU A 177 -7.69 27.02 4.78
C GLU A 177 -8.73 25.92 4.70
N TYR A 178 -9.38 25.72 3.54
CA TYR A 178 -10.38 24.68 3.34
C TYR A 178 -9.81 23.41 2.72
N VAL A 179 -8.56 23.43 2.24
CA VAL A 179 -7.96 22.30 1.53
C VAL A 179 -6.85 21.67 2.37
N LYS A 180 -6.92 20.36 2.55
CA LYS A 180 -5.87 19.56 3.19
C LYS A 180 -5.36 18.53 2.20
N LEU A 181 -4.04 18.43 2.08
CA LEU A 181 -3.37 17.44 1.24
C LEU A 181 -2.70 16.36 2.10
N THR A 182 -2.83 15.10 1.69
CA THR A 182 -2.13 13.99 2.34
C THR A 182 -1.72 12.90 1.34
N HIS A 183 -0.45 12.49 1.38
CA HIS A 183 0.10 11.45 0.50
C HIS A 183 1.41 10.87 1.06
N SER A 184 1.98 9.89 0.39
CA SER A 184 3.19 9.17 0.82
C SER A 184 4.50 9.97 0.76
N ARG A 185 4.49 11.17 0.16
CA ARG A 185 5.67 12.06 0.10
C ARG A 185 5.67 13.13 1.19
N PHE A 186 4.90 12.98 2.24
CA PHE A 186 5.15 13.66 3.50
C PHE A 186 6.15 12.87 4.34
N MET A 187 7.02 13.57 5.06
CA MET A 187 7.85 12.95 6.09
C MET A 187 6.99 12.18 7.09
N ASP A 188 7.51 11.15 7.69
CA ASP A 188 6.75 10.31 8.61
C ASP A 188 6.13 11.12 9.75
N ILE A 189 6.87 12.06 10.32
CA ILE A 189 6.40 12.92 11.41
C ILE A 189 5.23 13.83 10.97
N ASP A 190 5.30 14.45 9.80
CA ASP A 190 4.23 15.29 9.28
C ASP A 190 3.01 14.45 8.87
N ARG A 191 3.23 13.27 8.27
CA ARG A 191 2.17 12.34 7.93
C ARG A 191 1.39 11.88 9.17
N MET A 192 2.09 11.51 10.24
CA MET A 192 1.45 11.13 11.51
C MET A 192 0.63 12.28 12.09
N SER A 193 1.14 13.51 12.00
CA SER A 193 0.41 14.72 12.43
C SER A 193 -0.84 14.96 11.60
N ASN A 194 -0.73 14.90 10.27
CA ASN A 194 -1.85 15.06 9.33
C ASN A 194 -2.94 13.98 9.55
N GLU A 195 -2.54 12.72 9.74
CA GLU A 195 -3.46 11.64 10.02
C GLU A 195 -4.19 11.81 11.37
N ALA A 196 -3.49 12.30 12.40
CA ALA A 196 -4.10 12.58 13.69
C ALA A 196 -5.10 13.72 13.60
N GLU A 197 -4.76 14.81 12.89
CA GLU A 197 -5.66 15.93 12.62
C GLU A 197 -6.91 15.48 11.84
N LEU A 198 -6.74 14.71 10.77
CA LEU A 198 -7.87 14.19 9.99
C LEU A 198 -8.80 13.30 10.84
N ARG A 199 -8.26 12.45 11.71
CA ARG A 199 -9.07 11.65 12.63
C ARG A 199 -9.84 12.52 13.64
N GLN A 200 -9.25 13.59 14.12
CA GLN A 200 -9.91 14.52 15.00
C GLN A 200 -11.04 15.26 14.27
N LEU A 201 -10.81 15.76 13.06
CA LEU A 201 -11.76 16.58 12.30
C LEU A 201 -12.88 15.75 11.64
N LEU A 202 -12.60 14.53 11.23
CA LEU A 202 -13.51 13.71 10.41
C LEU A 202 -13.82 12.34 11.05
N GLY A 203 -13.35 12.07 12.25
CA GLY A 203 -13.57 10.82 12.97
C GLY A 203 -15.00 10.64 13.48
N PRO A 204 -15.28 9.51 14.17
CA PRO A 204 -16.62 9.16 14.63
C PRO A 204 -17.22 10.19 15.59
N ASP A 205 -16.41 10.76 16.46
CA ASP A 205 -16.84 11.67 17.53
C ASP A 205 -16.94 13.14 17.07
N SER A 206 -16.40 13.48 15.90
CA SER A 206 -16.40 14.82 15.34
C SER A 206 -17.77 15.16 14.74
N THR A 207 -18.46 16.12 15.27
CA THR A 207 -19.75 16.60 14.79
C THR A 207 -19.75 18.12 14.63
N VAL A 208 -20.66 18.64 13.80
CA VAL A 208 -20.86 20.09 13.69
C VAL A 208 -21.39 20.64 15.04
N GLY A 209 -22.20 19.87 15.74
CA GLY A 209 -22.79 20.26 17.03
C GLY A 209 -21.78 20.43 18.16
N ASN A 210 -20.68 19.68 18.18
CA ASN A 210 -19.58 19.85 19.17
C ASN A 210 -18.47 20.80 18.68
N GLY A 211 -18.60 21.35 17.45
CA GLY A 211 -17.65 22.31 16.87
C GLY A 211 -16.34 21.69 16.37
N GLU A 212 -16.18 20.37 16.39
CA GLU A 212 -14.96 19.71 15.92
C GLU A 212 -14.98 19.48 14.41
N ARG A 213 -16.15 19.09 13.84
CA ARG A 213 -16.28 18.87 12.40
C ARG A 213 -16.33 20.21 11.65
N PRO A 214 -15.45 20.42 10.66
CA PRO A 214 -15.46 21.63 9.85
C PRO A 214 -16.79 21.81 9.10
N GLN A 215 -17.25 23.04 8.97
CA GLN A 215 -18.42 23.34 8.15
C GLN A 215 -18.12 23.14 6.65
N ARG A 216 -16.90 23.41 6.22
CA ARG A 216 -16.41 23.15 4.86
C ARG A 216 -14.99 22.64 4.92
N MET A 217 -14.72 21.52 4.21
CA MET A 217 -13.38 20.95 4.11
C MET A 217 -13.25 20.09 2.86
N ILE A 218 -12.15 20.24 2.15
CA ILE A 218 -11.76 19.37 1.04
C ILE A 218 -10.46 18.66 1.44
N VAL A 219 -10.49 17.33 1.49
CA VAL A 219 -9.29 16.53 1.76
C VAL A 219 -8.85 15.87 0.46
N VAL A 220 -7.73 16.32 -0.06
CA VAL A 220 -7.11 15.72 -1.25
C VAL A 220 -6.04 14.73 -0.79
N GLY A 221 -5.99 13.56 -1.41
CA GLY A 221 -4.95 12.60 -1.09
C GLY A 221 -4.87 11.45 -2.07
N THR A 222 -4.04 10.49 -1.73
CA THR A 222 -3.85 9.26 -2.50
C THR A 222 -4.40 8.06 -1.73
N GLN A 223 -3.87 6.86 -2.00
CA GLN A 223 -4.26 5.62 -1.34
C GLN A 223 -4.16 5.67 0.20
N VAL A 224 -3.50 6.67 0.78
CA VAL A 224 -3.47 6.89 2.24
C VAL A 224 -4.86 7.12 2.82
N LEU A 225 -5.78 7.71 2.06
CA LEU A 225 -7.17 7.94 2.49
C LEU A 225 -8.04 6.68 2.44
N GLU A 226 -7.62 5.64 1.68
CA GLU A 226 -8.35 4.37 1.57
C GLU A 226 -8.14 3.47 2.79
N GLN A 227 -6.95 3.52 3.39
CA GLN A 227 -6.51 2.55 4.38
C GLN A 227 -6.22 3.21 5.73
N SER A 228 -6.43 2.48 6.79
CA SER A 228 -5.98 2.80 8.16
C SER A 228 -6.59 4.04 8.83
N LEU A 229 -7.36 4.87 8.14
CA LEU A 229 -7.99 6.05 8.73
C LEU A 229 -9.48 5.80 8.98
N ASP A 230 -9.93 6.08 10.19
CA ASP A 230 -11.35 6.06 10.55
C ASP A 230 -11.96 7.45 10.37
N ILE A 231 -12.14 7.85 9.12
CA ILE A 231 -12.63 9.16 8.69
C ILE A 231 -13.91 9.01 7.86
N ASP A 232 -14.72 10.05 7.88
CA ASP A 232 -16.06 10.12 7.29
C ASP A 232 -16.20 11.34 6.38
N PHE A 233 -16.42 11.10 5.09
CA PHE A 233 -16.75 12.14 4.12
C PHE A 233 -18.24 12.21 3.84
N ASP A 234 -18.73 13.40 3.53
CA ASP A 234 -20.11 13.61 3.10
C ASP A 234 -20.30 13.18 1.64
N THR A 235 -19.27 13.32 0.83
CA THR A 235 -19.21 12.79 -0.54
C THR A 235 -17.75 12.55 -0.94
N LEU A 236 -17.53 11.82 -2.03
CA LEU A 236 -16.21 11.46 -2.52
C LEU A 236 -16.09 11.75 -4.01
N VAL A 237 -14.97 12.33 -4.40
CA VAL A 237 -14.47 12.34 -5.79
C VAL A 237 -13.25 11.42 -5.84
N THR A 238 -13.16 10.56 -6.83
CA THR A 238 -12.05 9.59 -6.90
C THR A 238 -11.62 9.33 -8.32
N ASP A 239 -10.33 9.17 -8.56
CA ASP A 239 -9.85 8.56 -9.79
C ASP A 239 -10.38 7.11 -9.88
N ILE A 240 -10.54 6.59 -11.11
CA ILE A 240 -10.92 5.18 -11.33
C ILE A 240 -9.81 4.25 -10.83
N ALA A 241 -10.19 3.18 -10.18
CA ALA A 241 -9.27 2.20 -9.61
C ALA A 241 -9.84 0.77 -9.75
N PRO A 242 -9.07 -0.29 -9.49
CA PRO A 242 -9.60 -1.63 -9.33
C PRO A 242 -10.79 -1.66 -8.37
N VAL A 243 -11.78 -2.47 -8.69
CA VAL A 243 -13.10 -2.43 -8.03
C VAL A 243 -13.05 -2.65 -6.52
N ASP A 244 -12.11 -3.45 -6.05
CA ASP A 244 -11.90 -3.69 -4.62
C ASP A 244 -11.46 -2.43 -3.88
N LEU A 245 -10.64 -1.58 -4.52
CA LEU A 245 -10.25 -0.28 -4.01
C LEU A 245 -11.41 0.72 -4.09
N ILE A 246 -12.17 0.73 -5.18
CA ILE A 246 -13.41 1.53 -5.26
C ILE A 246 -14.33 1.18 -4.10
N MET A 247 -14.56 -0.11 -3.80
CA MET A 247 -15.40 -0.52 -2.67
C MET A 247 -14.83 -0.04 -1.31
N GLN A 248 -13.51 -0.02 -1.14
CA GLN A 248 -12.88 0.52 0.07
C GLN A 248 -13.05 2.04 0.18
N ARG A 249 -12.90 2.77 -0.95
CA ARG A 249 -13.14 4.22 -1.05
C ARG A 249 -14.60 4.56 -0.74
N LEU A 250 -15.56 3.84 -1.30
CA LEU A 250 -16.97 4.00 -0.97
C LEU A 250 -17.27 3.80 0.52
N GLY A 251 -16.53 2.94 1.20
CA GLY A 251 -16.60 2.76 2.65
C GLY A 251 -16.14 3.97 3.47
N ARG A 252 -15.67 5.04 2.85
CA ARG A 252 -15.33 6.33 3.50
C ARG A 252 -16.45 7.37 3.37
N VAL A 253 -17.41 7.14 2.51
CA VAL A 253 -18.59 7.99 2.37
C VAL A 253 -19.62 7.57 3.41
N HIS A 254 -20.19 8.53 4.15
CA HIS A 254 -21.19 8.28 5.20
C HIS A 254 -20.79 7.13 6.15
N ARG A 255 -19.50 7.04 6.45
CA ARG A 255 -18.96 5.99 7.31
C ARG A 255 -19.55 6.04 8.72
N HIS A 256 -19.75 7.23 9.24
CA HIS A 256 -20.39 7.48 10.52
C HIS A 256 -21.75 8.17 10.31
N ARG A 257 -22.73 7.86 11.14
CA ARG A 257 -24.03 8.53 11.10
C ARG A 257 -23.89 9.97 11.58
N ARG A 258 -24.52 10.91 10.86
CA ARG A 258 -24.55 12.32 11.21
C ARG A 258 -26.01 12.75 11.41
N GLY A 259 -26.46 12.66 12.66
CA GLY A 259 -27.84 12.86 13.01
C GLY A 259 -28.81 11.76 12.55
N ASN A 260 -30.08 11.95 12.82
CA ASN A 260 -31.12 11.04 12.33
C ASN A 260 -31.34 11.24 10.83
N ASN A 261 -31.22 10.14 10.05
CA ASN A 261 -31.30 10.19 8.58
C ASN A 261 -30.33 11.19 7.95
N GLU A 262 -29.11 11.28 8.52
CA GLU A 262 -28.02 12.13 8.03
C GLU A 262 -28.37 13.64 8.02
N CYS A 263 -29.31 14.09 8.92
CA CYS A 263 -29.80 15.46 8.91
C CYS A 263 -28.73 16.51 9.26
N ASP A 264 -27.65 16.11 9.92
CA ASP A 264 -26.53 17.01 10.26
C ASP A 264 -25.56 17.23 9.08
N ARG A 265 -25.80 16.55 7.95
CA ARG A 265 -25.07 16.83 6.70
C ARG A 265 -25.78 17.93 5.91
N PRO A 266 -25.04 18.71 5.09
CA PRO A 266 -25.63 19.65 4.14
C PRO A 266 -26.70 18.97 3.26
N SER A 267 -27.69 19.73 2.85
CA SER A 267 -28.89 19.20 2.18
C SER A 267 -28.55 18.37 0.93
N LEU A 268 -27.61 18.83 0.11
CA LEU A 268 -27.14 18.16 -1.11
C LEU A 268 -26.29 16.92 -0.85
N LEU A 269 -25.78 16.75 0.37
CA LEU A 269 -24.85 15.69 0.75
C LEU A 269 -25.48 14.65 1.69
N ARG A 270 -26.80 14.68 1.89
CA ARG A 270 -27.52 13.67 2.70
C ARG A 270 -27.66 12.33 2.01
N GLU A 271 -27.59 12.31 0.69
CA GLU A 271 -27.49 11.07 -0.09
C GLU A 271 -26.02 10.75 -0.38
N ALA A 272 -25.61 9.54 -0.06
CA ALA A 272 -24.22 9.14 -0.26
C ALA A 272 -23.91 9.05 -1.77
N ALA A 273 -22.91 9.80 -2.20
CA ALA A 273 -22.49 9.84 -3.59
C ALA A 273 -20.95 9.73 -3.73
N CYS A 274 -20.53 9.14 -4.85
CA CYS A 274 -19.15 9.06 -5.26
C CYS A 274 -19.03 9.43 -6.75
N TYR A 275 -18.19 10.38 -7.05
CA TYR A 275 -17.92 10.85 -8.40
C TYR A 275 -16.60 10.29 -8.87
N ILE A 276 -16.62 9.53 -9.97
CA ILE A 276 -15.45 8.81 -10.49
C ILE A 276 -14.92 9.57 -11.71
N ARG A 277 -13.65 9.95 -11.66
CA ARG A 277 -12.89 10.63 -12.71
C ARG A 277 -11.67 9.80 -13.11
N GLY A 278 -10.75 10.37 -13.91
CA GLY A 278 -9.55 9.67 -14.37
C GLY A 278 -9.72 9.00 -15.73
N ILE A 279 -10.81 9.34 -16.45
CA ILE A 279 -11.03 8.94 -17.84
C ILE A 279 -10.93 10.21 -18.68
N ALA A 280 -9.86 10.32 -19.49
CA ALA A 280 -9.61 11.51 -20.30
C ALA A 280 -10.67 11.68 -21.40
N PHE A 281 -11.03 10.61 -22.08
CA PHE A 281 -12.15 10.58 -23.03
C PHE A 281 -12.63 9.16 -23.34
N TRP A 282 -13.80 9.11 -23.94
CA TRP A 282 -14.43 7.88 -24.39
C TRP A 282 -14.36 7.81 -25.92
N ASN A 283 -13.93 6.67 -26.45
CA ASN A 283 -13.95 6.39 -27.86
C ASN A 283 -14.71 5.07 -28.15
N ASP A 284 -14.89 4.74 -29.43
CA ASP A 284 -15.62 3.54 -29.85
C ASP A 284 -14.95 2.24 -29.35
N ASN A 285 -13.65 2.26 -29.07
CA ASN A 285 -12.87 1.09 -28.62
C ASN A 285 -12.74 1.00 -27.08
N GLY A 286 -13.29 1.96 -26.35
CA GLY A 286 -13.27 1.98 -24.90
C GLY A 286 -12.77 3.29 -24.27
N PRO A 287 -12.55 3.29 -22.95
CA PRO A 287 -12.07 4.45 -22.23
C PRO A 287 -10.58 4.70 -22.47
N GLU A 288 -10.17 5.92 -22.66
CA GLU A 288 -8.78 6.34 -22.52
C GLU A 288 -8.57 6.97 -21.15
N PHE A 289 -7.66 6.39 -20.38
CA PHE A 289 -7.41 6.83 -19.01
C PHE A 289 -6.52 8.07 -18.99
N ALA A 290 -6.73 8.91 -17.99
CA ALA A 290 -5.95 10.10 -17.78
C ALA A 290 -4.50 9.74 -17.42
N LYS A 291 -3.57 10.61 -17.79
CA LYS A 291 -2.14 10.42 -17.54
C LYS A 291 -1.87 10.14 -16.06
N GLY A 292 -1.21 9.03 -15.78
CA GLY A 292 -0.83 8.60 -14.46
C GLY A 292 -1.80 7.60 -13.80
N VAL A 293 -3.06 7.50 -14.26
CA VAL A 293 -4.02 6.51 -13.74
C VAL A 293 -3.61 5.10 -14.19
N ASP A 294 -3.31 4.94 -15.47
CA ASP A 294 -2.82 3.71 -16.09
C ASP A 294 -1.36 3.35 -15.71
N ALA A 295 -0.63 4.28 -15.13
CA ALA A 295 0.71 4.02 -14.59
C ALA A 295 0.68 3.27 -13.23
N VAL A 296 -0.40 3.46 -12.47
CA VAL A 296 -0.57 2.84 -11.14
C VAL A 296 -1.26 1.49 -11.24
N TYR A 297 -2.31 1.41 -12.05
CA TYR A 297 -3.12 0.21 -12.22
C TYR A 297 -3.09 -0.26 -13.67
N ASP A 298 -3.18 -1.57 -13.89
CA ASP A 298 -3.27 -2.11 -15.24
C ASP A 298 -4.61 -1.78 -15.90
N VAL A 299 -4.56 -1.49 -17.18
CA VAL A 299 -5.72 -1.07 -18.01
C VAL A 299 -6.87 -2.09 -17.95
N ALA A 300 -6.54 -3.39 -17.94
CA ALA A 300 -7.58 -4.43 -17.89
C ALA A 300 -8.35 -4.36 -16.57
N SER A 301 -7.68 -4.18 -15.41
CA SER A 301 -8.36 -4.06 -14.11
C SER A 301 -9.25 -2.82 -14.03
N LEU A 302 -8.84 -1.70 -14.64
CA LEU A 302 -9.67 -0.50 -14.72
C LEU A 302 -10.91 -0.71 -15.60
N MET A 303 -10.75 -1.34 -16.76
CA MET A 303 -11.86 -1.69 -17.65
C MET A 303 -12.82 -2.68 -17.00
N GLU A 304 -12.31 -3.68 -16.28
CA GLU A 304 -13.11 -4.62 -15.48
C GLU A 304 -13.94 -3.90 -14.43
N SER A 305 -13.34 -2.91 -13.75
CA SER A 305 -14.05 -2.10 -12.75
C SER A 305 -15.22 -1.33 -13.36
N LEU A 306 -15.00 -0.66 -14.50
CA LEU A 306 -16.04 0.05 -15.21
C LEU A 306 -17.16 -0.90 -15.68
N ALA A 307 -16.81 -2.06 -16.23
CA ALA A 307 -17.77 -3.04 -16.72
C ALA A 307 -18.61 -3.64 -15.58
N VAL A 308 -17.99 -4.04 -14.48
CA VAL A 308 -18.68 -4.64 -13.31
C VAL A 308 -19.57 -3.64 -12.60
N LEU A 309 -19.20 -2.36 -12.58
CA LEU A 309 -20.00 -1.27 -12.04
C LEU A 309 -21.03 -0.72 -13.04
N GLU A 310 -21.07 -1.25 -14.27
CA GLU A 310 -21.96 -0.78 -15.35
C GLU A 310 -21.74 0.71 -15.70
N LEU A 311 -20.50 1.20 -15.52
CA LEU A 311 -20.09 2.58 -15.77
C LEU A 311 -19.41 2.71 -17.14
N THR A 312 -20.13 2.39 -18.20
CA THR A 312 -19.59 2.22 -19.56
C THR A 312 -19.78 3.43 -20.48
N GLY A 313 -19.84 4.64 -19.93
CA GLY A 313 -19.98 5.89 -20.71
C GLY A 313 -19.81 7.13 -19.85
N SER A 314 -19.61 8.28 -20.50
CA SER A 314 -19.26 9.56 -19.87
C SER A 314 -20.29 10.12 -18.87
N SER A 315 -21.53 9.67 -18.93
CA SER A 315 -22.60 10.07 -17.99
C SER A 315 -23.18 8.87 -17.25
N ALA A 316 -22.49 7.71 -17.28
CA ALA A 316 -22.95 6.50 -16.64
C ALA A 316 -23.01 6.67 -15.12
N PHE A 317 -24.00 6.06 -14.51
CA PHE A 317 -24.12 5.99 -13.05
C PHE A 317 -24.66 4.64 -12.62
N CYS A 318 -24.31 4.23 -11.41
CA CYS A 318 -24.84 3.04 -10.76
C CYS A 318 -25.10 3.31 -9.29
N THR A 319 -25.75 2.38 -8.61
CA THR A 319 -25.93 2.42 -7.16
C THR A 319 -25.39 1.15 -6.54
N GLN A 320 -24.50 1.30 -5.58
CA GLN A 320 -23.93 0.19 -4.82
C GLN A 320 -24.50 0.17 -3.38
N CYS A 321 -25.10 -0.95 -3.00
CA CYS A 321 -25.60 -1.16 -1.66
C CYS A 321 -24.50 -1.79 -0.77
N LEU A 322 -23.92 -1.00 0.12
CA LEU A 322 -22.87 -1.48 1.02
C LEU A 322 -23.46 -1.96 2.36
N PRO A 323 -22.98 -3.05 2.94
CA PRO A 323 -21.92 -3.94 2.46
C PRO A 323 -22.42 -5.07 1.52
N LYS A 324 -23.72 -5.13 1.22
CA LYS A 324 -24.38 -6.25 0.52
C LYS A 324 -23.74 -6.56 -0.84
N ASP A 325 -23.41 -5.53 -1.62
CA ASP A 325 -22.90 -5.70 -2.97
C ASP A 325 -21.40 -5.98 -3.05
N ILE A 326 -20.63 -5.77 -1.97
CA ILE A 326 -19.16 -5.93 -1.97
C ILE A 326 -18.75 -7.32 -2.51
N ALA A 327 -19.28 -8.38 -1.91
CA ALA A 327 -18.89 -9.74 -2.29
C ALA A 327 -19.24 -10.07 -3.74
N ARG A 328 -20.40 -9.63 -4.23
CA ARG A 328 -20.84 -9.84 -5.61
C ARG A 328 -19.95 -9.08 -6.59
N THR A 329 -19.73 -7.80 -6.32
CA THR A 329 -18.97 -6.90 -7.19
C THR A 329 -17.51 -7.34 -7.29
N VAL A 330 -16.88 -7.66 -6.17
CA VAL A 330 -15.51 -8.19 -6.15
C VAL A 330 -15.42 -9.56 -6.86
N ARG A 331 -16.39 -10.47 -6.64
CA ARG A 331 -16.41 -11.77 -7.33
C ARG A 331 -16.52 -11.59 -8.83
N ASN A 332 -17.37 -10.69 -9.30
CA ASN A 332 -17.55 -10.45 -10.74
C ASN A 332 -16.26 -9.92 -11.38
N ALA A 333 -15.50 -9.07 -10.68
CA ALA A 333 -14.27 -8.50 -11.23
C ALA A 333 -13.09 -9.49 -11.23
N TYR A 334 -13.02 -10.36 -10.22
CA TYR A 334 -11.91 -11.31 -10.10
C TYR A 334 -12.28 -12.76 -10.47
N GLY A 335 -13.50 -12.96 -10.97
CA GLY A 335 -13.99 -14.26 -11.44
C GLY A 335 -13.60 -14.54 -12.89
N ASN A 336 -13.73 -15.81 -13.29
CA ASN A 336 -13.41 -16.24 -14.66
C ASN A 336 -14.33 -15.64 -15.73
N ASP A 337 -15.51 -15.17 -15.34
CA ASP A 337 -16.56 -14.70 -16.24
C ASP A 337 -16.51 -13.18 -16.50
N VAL A 338 -15.52 -12.46 -15.91
CA VAL A 338 -15.41 -10.99 -16.01
C VAL A 338 -15.40 -10.51 -17.48
N ARG A 339 -14.76 -11.28 -18.37
CA ARG A 339 -14.72 -10.95 -19.80
C ARG A 339 -16.12 -10.80 -20.41
N SER A 340 -17.09 -11.56 -19.95
CA SER A 340 -18.47 -11.49 -20.47
C SER A 340 -19.19 -10.18 -20.11
N LEU A 341 -18.68 -9.46 -19.09
CA LEU A 341 -19.21 -8.18 -18.65
C LEU A 341 -18.58 -6.99 -19.37
N VAL A 342 -17.38 -7.18 -19.94
CA VAL A 342 -16.69 -6.13 -20.70
C VAL A 342 -17.41 -5.92 -22.04
N PRO A 343 -17.75 -4.67 -22.40
CA PRO A 343 -18.37 -4.37 -23.68
C PRO A 343 -17.57 -4.92 -24.88
N THR A 344 -18.25 -5.53 -25.84
CA THR A 344 -17.59 -6.16 -27.00
C THR A 344 -16.71 -5.18 -27.77
N ALA A 345 -17.11 -3.92 -27.85
CA ALA A 345 -16.33 -2.86 -28.51
C ALA A 345 -14.95 -2.66 -27.87
N TRP A 346 -14.80 -2.97 -26.60
CA TRP A 346 -13.54 -2.79 -25.84
C TRP A 346 -12.58 -3.98 -25.95
N ASN A 347 -12.97 -5.08 -26.59
CA ASN A 347 -12.23 -6.35 -26.57
C ASN A 347 -10.76 -6.20 -26.98
N MET A 348 -10.45 -5.40 -27.99
CA MET A 348 -9.06 -5.24 -28.48
C MET A 348 -8.17 -4.59 -27.41
N GLN A 349 -8.63 -3.52 -26.79
CA GLN A 349 -7.90 -2.83 -25.70
C GLN A 349 -7.81 -3.71 -24.45
N TYR A 350 -8.90 -4.39 -24.11
CA TYR A 350 -8.98 -5.27 -22.98
C TYR A 350 -8.04 -6.47 -23.09
N ASP A 351 -8.01 -7.15 -24.26
CA ASP A 351 -7.12 -8.30 -24.48
C ASP A 351 -5.66 -7.91 -24.39
N LYS A 352 -5.28 -6.76 -24.97
CA LYS A 352 -3.93 -6.20 -24.81
C LYS A 352 -3.59 -5.94 -23.34
N GLY A 353 -4.49 -5.31 -22.60
CA GLY A 353 -4.30 -5.05 -21.16
C GLY A 353 -4.18 -6.34 -20.33
N CYS A 354 -4.93 -7.39 -20.68
CA CYS A 354 -4.83 -8.70 -20.05
C CYS A 354 -3.46 -9.36 -20.30
N GLU A 355 -2.94 -9.28 -21.52
CA GLU A 355 -1.60 -9.80 -21.87
C GLU A 355 -0.50 -9.06 -21.11
N GLU A 356 -0.53 -7.73 -21.09
CA GLU A 356 0.42 -6.90 -20.33
C GLU A 356 0.37 -7.21 -18.82
N ARG A 357 -0.84 -7.36 -18.26
CA ARG A 357 -1.04 -7.77 -16.86
C ARG A 357 -0.46 -9.14 -16.58
N ALA A 358 -0.71 -10.13 -17.45
CA ALA A 358 -0.19 -11.48 -17.29
C ALA A 358 1.33 -11.51 -17.29
N ASN A 359 1.98 -10.84 -18.25
CA ASN A 359 3.43 -10.74 -18.36
C ASN A 359 4.05 -10.06 -17.12
N LYS A 360 3.45 -8.97 -16.65
CA LYS A 360 3.88 -8.25 -15.44
C LYS A 360 3.76 -9.13 -14.19
N GLN A 361 2.65 -9.86 -14.05
CA GLN A 361 2.43 -10.76 -12.91
C GLN A 361 3.39 -11.96 -12.92
N GLU A 362 3.68 -12.53 -14.11
CA GLU A 362 4.64 -13.63 -14.25
C GLU A 362 6.05 -13.19 -13.85
N LYS A 363 6.50 -12.02 -14.33
CA LYS A 363 7.76 -11.42 -13.91
C LYS A 363 7.82 -11.23 -12.39
N LYS A 364 6.81 -10.62 -11.80
CA LYS A 364 6.72 -10.41 -10.34
C LYS A 364 6.78 -11.72 -9.55
N ARG A 365 6.14 -12.79 -10.03
CA ARG A 365 6.24 -14.11 -9.40
C ARG A 365 7.64 -14.71 -9.51
N ALA A 366 8.27 -14.59 -10.67
CA ALA A 366 9.63 -15.05 -10.88
C ALA A 366 10.61 -14.32 -9.96
N ASP A 367 10.49 -13.00 -9.87
CA ASP A 367 11.29 -12.17 -8.98
C ASP A 367 11.06 -12.56 -7.50
N ALA A 368 9.81 -12.76 -7.08
CA ALA A 368 9.50 -13.24 -5.73
C ALA A 368 10.15 -14.58 -5.43
N HIS A 369 10.07 -15.55 -6.36
CA HIS A 369 10.64 -16.88 -6.17
C HIS A 369 12.16 -16.89 -5.99
N SER A 370 12.86 -15.89 -6.51
CA SER A 370 14.32 -15.77 -6.37
C SER A 370 14.75 -15.51 -4.91
N TYR A 371 13.86 -14.94 -4.09
CA TYR A 371 14.14 -14.54 -2.71
C TYR A 371 13.32 -15.29 -1.65
N LEU A 372 12.41 -16.18 -2.06
CA LEU A 372 11.57 -16.90 -1.12
C LEU A 372 12.39 -17.92 -0.32
N ILE A 373 12.12 -17.97 0.98
CA ILE A 373 12.58 -19.05 1.86
C ILE A 373 12.05 -20.38 1.33
N GLN A 374 12.84 -21.43 1.45
CA GLN A 374 12.43 -22.75 0.99
C GLN A 374 11.18 -23.26 1.73
N SER A 375 10.35 -24.04 1.03
CA SER A 375 9.15 -24.61 1.63
C SER A 375 9.49 -25.58 2.78
N VAL A 376 8.57 -25.70 3.75
CA VAL A 376 8.70 -26.59 4.91
C VAL A 376 9.01 -28.03 4.49
N ALA A 377 8.40 -28.52 3.42
CA ALA A 377 8.64 -29.88 2.91
C ALA A 377 10.09 -30.11 2.45
N VAL A 378 10.73 -29.09 1.89
CA VAL A 378 12.14 -29.15 1.47
C VAL A 378 13.05 -29.06 2.68
N MET A 379 12.75 -28.18 3.63
CA MET A 379 13.53 -28.01 4.86
C MET A 379 13.50 -29.25 5.75
N ASN A 380 12.37 -29.94 5.85
CA ASN A 380 12.27 -31.18 6.59
C ASN A 380 13.16 -32.31 6.04
N ARG A 381 13.61 -32.22 4.78
CA ARG A 381 14.59 -33.12 4.16
C ARG A 381 16.04 -32.74 4.44
N LYS A 382 16.30 -31.48 4.74
CA LYS A 382 17.63 -30.95 5.04
C LYS A 382 17.81 -30.87 6.57
N ARG A 383 18.86 -31.48 7.07
CA ARG A 383 19.14 -31.55 8.53
C ARG A 383 19.86 -30.32 9.09
N SER A 384 20.12 -29.31 8.28
CA SER A 384 20.88 -28.12 8.67
C SER A 384 20.05 -26.85 8.50
N LEU A 385 20.08 -25.99 9.50
CA LEU A 385 19.50 -24.65 9.46
C LEU A 385 20.33 -23.69 8.58
N VAL A 386 21.57 -24.05 8.24
CA VAL A 386 22.48 -23.21 7.44
C VAL A 386 22.01 -23.05 5.99
N ASP A 387 21.16 -23.96 5.48
CA ASP A 387 20.61 -23.92 4.12
C ASP A 387 19.24 -23.21 4.03
N TRP A 388 18.91 -22.32 4.95
CA TRP A 388 17.61 -21.63 4.97
C TRP A 388 17.43 -20.66 3.82
N PHE A 389 18.52 -20.12 3.30
CA PHE A 389 18.50 -19.22 2.17
C PHE A 389 18.67 -19.99 0.87
N SER A 390 18.06 -19.50 -0.20
CA SER A 390 18.30 -20.05 -1.54
C SER A 390 19.79 -19.99 -1.83
N PRO A 391 20.42 -21.03 -2.42
CA PRO A 391 21.85 -21.01 -2.76
C PRO A 391 22.21 -19.92 -3.79
N GLN A 392 21.24 -19.12 -4.24
CA GLN A 392 21.44 -18.02 -5.19
C GLN A 392 21.60 -16.65 -4.51
N ILE A 393 21.46 -16.56 -3.19
CA ILE A 393 21.73 -15.31 -2.46
C ILE A 393 23.22 -15.36 -2.07
N ASP A 394 24.05 -14.64 -2.83
CA ASP A 394 25.44 -14.40 -2.46
C ASP A 394 25.44 -13.57 -1.15
N GLU A 395 26.26 -13.98 -0.18
CA GLU A 395 26.38 -13.31 1.14
C GLU A 395 26.81 -11.83 1.05
N THR A 396 27.22 -11.38 -0.14
CA THR A 396 27.68 -10.01 -0.40
C THR A 396 26.54 -9.04 -0.79
N ASP A 397 25.28 -9.47 -0.83
CA ASP A 397 24.19 -8.68 -1.39
C ASP A 397 23.10 -8.34 -0.35
N ASP A 398 23.53 -7.78 0.80
CA ASP A 398 22.63 -7.27 1.83
C ASP A 398 21.59 -6.27 1.27
N ASP A 399 21.98 -5.48 0.28
CA ASP A 399 21.11 -4.53 -0.40
C ASP A 399 20.01 -5.20 -1.22
N LYS A 400 20.28 -6.34 -1.85
CA LYS A 400 19.27 -7.13 -2.55
C LYS A 400 18.32 -7.82 -1.57
N GLY A 401 18.81 -8.25 -0.41
CA GLY A 401 18.01 -8.83 0.64
C GLY A 401 16.95 -7.86 1.20
N GLN A 402 17.31 -6.60 1.40
CA GLN A 402 16.37 -5.56 1.83
C GLN A 402 15.35 -5.20 0.74
N ARG A 403 15.74 -5.22 -0.53
CA ARG A 403 14.86 -5.02 -1.69
C ARG A 403 13.85 -6.16 -1.87
N ALA A 404 14.21 -7.37 -1.44
CA ALA A 404 13.42 -8.58 -1.63
C ALA A 404 12.11 -8.63 -0.85
N VAL A 405 11.93 -7.83 0.20
CA VAL A 405 10.72 -7.88 1.04
C VAL A 405 9.53 -7.16 0.39
N ARG A 406 9.77 -6.25 -0.54
CA ARG A 406 8.71 -5.55 -1.30
C ARG A 406 9.14 -5.39 -2.75
N ASP A 407 8.25 -5.71 -3.69
CA ASP A 407 8.37 -5.29 -5.09
C ASP A 407 8.04 -3.79 -5.20
N THR A 408 8.90 -2.98 -4.58
CA THR A 408 8.89 -1.54 -4.80
C THR A 408 9.92 -1.22 -5.86
N GLN A 409 9.57 -0.35 -6.80
CA GLN A 409 10.58 0.27 -7.65
C GLN A 409 11.66 0.82 -6.73
N ASP A 410 12.92 0.62 -7.10
CA ASP A 410 14.06 1.07 -6.31
C ASP A 410 13.91 2.56 -5.99
N THR A 411 13.76 2.87 -4.72
CA THR A 411 13.62 4.25 -4.22
C THR A 411 14.52 4.43 -3.01
N VAL A 412 15.14 5.57 -2.92
CA VAL A 412 15.99 5.95 -1.79
C VAL A 412 15.14 6.66 -0.74
N GLU A 413 15.29 6.26 0.52
CA GLU A 413 14.73 6.98 1.67
C GLU A 413 15.79 7.92 2.23
N VAL A 414 15.43 9.17 2.45
CA VAL A 414 16.31 10.22 2.98
C VAL A 414 15.66 10.93 4.15
N MET A 415 16.45 11.36 5.11
CA MET A 415 16.03 12.32 6.12
C MET A 415 16.12 13.73 5.51
N LEU A 416 15.05 14.52 5.63
CA LEU A 416 15.07 15.93 5.25
C LEU A 416 15.45 16.77 6.45
N LEU A 417 16.57 17.47 6.35
CA LEU A 417 17.12 18.34 7.38
C LEU A 417 17.41 19.71 6.79
N CYS A 418 17.51 20.74 7.61
CA CYS A 418 17.81 22.09 7.19
C CYS A 418 19.28 22.42 7.49
N LYS A 419 19.93 23.16 6.58
CA LYS A 419 21.19 23.85 6.90
C LYS A 419 20.92 25.34 7.09
N HIS A 420 21.26 25.84 8.28
CA HIS A 420 21.11 27.25 8.66
C HIS A 420 22.38 27.73 9.38
N ASP A 421 23.00 28.81 8.88
CA ASP A 421 24.24 29.38 9.42
C ASP A 421 25.39 28.38 9.62
N GLY A 422 25.46 27.34 8.80
CA GLY A 422 26.48 26.28 8.88
C GLY A 422 26.14 25.15 9.84
N GLU A 423 25.04 25.24 10.56
CA GLU A 423 24.55 24.16 11.45
C GLU A 423 23.50 23.31 10.75
N VAL A 424 23.46 22.02 11.12
CA VAL A 424 22.41 21.09 10.68
C VAL A 424 21.29 21.11 11.71
N CYS A 425 20.07 21.33 11.24
CA CYS A 425 18.90 21.52 12.09
C CYS A 425 17.73 20.65 11.63
N LEU A 426 16.81 20.38 12.54
CA LEU A 426 15.46 19.97 12.18
C LEU A 426 14.77 21.06 11.34
N LEU A 427 13.76 20.68 10.55
CA LEU A 427 12.97 21.68 9.83
C LEU A 427 12.30 22.67 10.80
N PRO A 428 12.04 23.92 10.40
CA PRO A 428 11.62 25.00 11.31
C PRO A 428 10.38 24.73 12.15
N TRP A 429 9.49 23.83 11.72
CA TRP A 429 8.27 23.46 12.46
C TRP A 429 8.38 22.15 13.22
N ILE A 430 9.47 21.40 13.04
CA ILE A 430 9.69 20.10 13.66
C ILE A 430 10.34 20.25 15.03
N GLY A 431 9.77 19.63 16.04
CA GLY A 431 10.26 19.54 17.40
C GLY A 431 9.40 18.60 18.24
N ASP A 432 9.84 18.29 19.44
CA ASP A 432 9.08 17.46 20.38
C ASP A 432 9.07 18.11 21.78
N LYS A 433 7.99 18.83 22.06
CA LYS A 433 7.81 19.50 23.36
C LYS A 433 7.79 18.53 24.55
N ARG A 434 7.39 17.26 24.36
CA ARG A 434 7.34 16.28 25.45
C ARG A 434 8.73 15.90 25.91
N ASN A 435 9.67 15.83 24.98
CA ASN A 435 11.07 15.52 25.22
C ASN A 435 11.97 16.77 25.26
N GLY A 436 11.38 17.97 25.31
CA GLY A 436 12.13 19.23 25.42
C GLY A 436 12.88 19.66 24.16
N ILE A 437 12.52 19.09 23.00
CA ILE A 437 13.15 19.43 21.72
C ILE A 437 12.42 20.62 21.10
N GLU A 438 13.13 21.73 20.96
CA GLU A 438 12.61 22.94 20.34
C GLU A 438 12.42 22.74 18.82
N ARG A 439 11.57 23.57 18.23
CA ARG A 439 11.39 23.59 16.78
C ARG A 439 12.65 24.07 16.10
N GLY A 440 13.07 23.39 15.04
CA GLY A 440 14.31 23.72 14.35
C GLY A 440 15.57 23.43 15.19
N ALA A 441 15.51 22.53 16.17
CA ALA A 441 16.64 22.21 17.02
C ALA A 441 17.87 21.76 16.21
N VAL A 442 19.04 22.20 16.64
CA VAL A 442 20.33 21.80 16.06
C VAL A 442 20.59 20.31 16.32
N ILE A 443 21.04 19.62 15.30
CA ILE A 443 21.50 18.23 15.38
C ILE A 443 23.02 18.25 15.40
N PRO A 444 23.68 17.86 16.49
CA PRO A 444 25.13 17.84 16.57
C PRO A 444 25.75 16.99 15.45
N VAL A 445 26.80 17.50 14.84
CA VAL A 445 27.57 16.81 13.79
C VAL A 445 28.98 16.44 14.26
N ASP A 446 29.46 17.07 15.32
CA ASP A 446 30.77 16.87 15.96
C ASP A 446 30.74 15.86 17.13
N THR A 447 29.56 15.44 17.54
CA THR A 447 29.31 14.45 18.59
C THR A 447 28.11 13.56 18.24
N VAL A 448 27.98 12.43 18.91
CA VAL A 448 26.79 11.57 18.76
C VAL A 448 25.56 12.32 19.29
N PRO A 449 24.53 12.55 18.47
CA PRO A 449 23.31 13.21 18.93
C PRO A 449 22.62 12.39 20.04
N CYS A 450 22.02 13.08 21.01
CA CYS A 450 21.22 12.38 22.02
C CYS A 450 20.04 11.65 21.37
N ASP A 451 19.62 10.54 21.99
CA ASP A 451 18.59 9.63 21.44
C ASP A 451 17.30 10.34 21.07
N ASP A 452 16.85 11.30 21.86
CA ASP A 452 15.60 12.01 21.61
C ASP A 452 15.66 12.85 20.34
N VAL A 453 16.75 13.62 20.14
CA VAL A 453 16.98 14.41 18.92
C VAL A 453 17.17 13.50 17.71
N ALA A 454 18.00 12.44 17.86
CA ALA A 454 18.24 11.46 16.79
C ALA A 454 16.96 10.76 16.35
N LYS A 455 16.08 10.41 17.28
CA LYS A 455 14.78 9.80 16.99
C LYS A 455 13.86 10.73 16.21
N VAL A 456 13.79 12.01 16.57
CA VAL A 456 12.99 13.00 15.84
C VAL A 456 13.58 13.22 14.45
N ALA A 457 14.90 13.34 14.32
CA ALA A 457 15.57 13.45 13.02
C ALA A 457 15.28 12.23 12.12
N ALA A 458 15.34 11.01 12.68
CA ALA A 458 14.99 9.79 11.95
C ALA A 458 13.54 9.77 11.45
N GLN A 459 12.59 10.43 12.14
CA GLN A 459 11.19 10.56 11.71
C GLN A 459 10.98 11.62 10.61
N CYS A 460 12.00 12.44 10.32
CA CYS A 460 12.01 13.32 9.15
C CYS A 460 12.31 12.58 7.85
N SER A 461 12.19 11.27 7.82
CA SER A 461 12.42 10.43 6.65
C SER A 461 11.28 10.54 5.64
N VAL A 462 11.65 10.55 4.35
CA VAL A 462 10.74 10.50 3.21
C VAL A 462 11.38 9.70 2.07
N ARG A 463 10.58 9.04 1.27
CA ARG A 463 11.05 8.36 0.06
C ARG A 463 11.10 9.32 -1.12
N LEU A 464 12.24 9.32 -1.78
CA LEU A 464 12.42 10.10 -3.00
C LEU A 464 11.53 9.55 -4.13
N PRO A 465 11.03 10.42 -5.02
CA PRO A 465 10.24 10.01 -6.18
C PRO A 465 11.00 9.03 -7.08
N VAL A 466 10.28 8.03 -7.61
CA VAL A 466 10.83 7.04 -8.56
C VAL A 466 11.51 7.71 -9.75
N ALA A 467 11.02 8.87 -10.19
CA ALA A 467 11.62 9.63 -11.29
C ALA A 467 13.10 9.99 -11.05
N LEU A 468 13.52 10.14 -9.80
CA LEU A 468 14.91 10.43 -9.44
C LEU A 468 15.76 9.14 -9.43
N CYS A 469 15.14 8.00 -9.11
CA CYS A 469 15.83 6.73 -8.91
C CYS A 469 15.88 5.84 -10.17
N ALA A 470 15.01 6.14 -11.17
CA ALA A 470 14.86 5.31 -12.36
C ALA A 470 16.05 5.38 -13.33
N HIS A 471 16.10 4.41 -14.26
CA HIS A 471 17.08 4.35 -15.36
C HIS A 471 18.56 4.21 -14.91
N GLY A 472 18.82 3.43 -13.86
CA GLY A 472 20.19 3.17 -13.37
C GLY A 472 20.84 4.33 -12.63
N ARG A 473 20.05 5.35 -12.26
CA ARG A 473 20.55 6.54 -11.53
C ARG A 473 20.66 6.35 -10.02
N ILE A 474 20.15 5.24 -9.50
CA ILE A 474 20.09 5.04 -8.06
C ILE A 474 21.47 5.07 -7.40
N ASP A 475 22.47 4.44 -8.01
CA ASP A 475 23.82 4.41 -7.46
C ASP A 475 24.45 5.81 -7.47
N SER A 476 24.26 6.57 -8.55
CA SER A 476 24.72 7.97 -8.63
C SER A 476 24.00 8.87 -7.62
N LEU A 477 22.72 8.61 -7.38
CA LEU A 477 21.92 9.33 -6.39
C LEU A 477 22.40 9.03 -4.97
N ILE A 478 22.66 7.77 -4.65
CA ILE A 478 23.20 7.37 -3.35
C ILE A 478 24.58 8.00 -3.14
N ALA A 479 25.48 7.91 -4.14
CA ALA A 479 26.81 8.49 -4.05
C ALA A 479 26.75 10.03 -3.82
N ALA A 480 25.85 10.73 -4.51
CA ALA A 480 25.67 12.17 -4.31
C ALA A 480 25.12 12.51 -2.91
N LEU A 481 24.22 11.69 -2.37
CA LEU A 481 23.71 11.85 -1.01
C LEU A 481 24.77 11.56 0.04
N GLU A 482 25.60 10.52 -0.16
CA GLU A 482 26.72 10.18 0.71
C GLU A 482 27.79 11.29 0.70
N GLU A 483 28.10 11.83 -0.48
CA GLU A 483 29.00 12.98 -0.61
C GLU A 483 28.43 14.22 0.09
N GLY A 484 27.13 14.47 -0.05
CA GLY A 484 26.43 15.59 0.62
C GLY A 484 26.41 15.45 2.15
N CYS A 485 26.34 14.23 2.69
CA CYS A 485 26.48 13.96 4.12
C CYS A 485 27.91 14.15 4.61
N GLY A 486 28.90 13.83 3.76
CA GLY A 486 30.33 14.01 4.02
C GLY A 486 30.80 13.46 5.36
N THR A 487 31.84 14.12 5.91
CA THR A 487 32.36 13.81 7.25
C THR A 487 31.44 14.30 8.38
N GLU A 488 30.48 15.17 8.09
CA GLU A 488 29.56 15.74 9.08
C GLU A 488 28.70 14.64 9.73
N ALA A 489 28.29 13.62 8.97
CA ALA A 489 27.46 12.51 9.47
C ALA A 489 28.26 11.36 10.10
N ALA A 490 29.58 11.48 10.28
CA ALA A 490 30.40 10.38 10.78
C ALA A 490 29.95 9.91 12.18
N TYR A 491 29.68 10.81 13.10
CA TYR A 491 29.20 10.50 14.45
C TYR A 491 27.77 9.96 14.48
N TRP A 492 26.97 10.20 13.42
CA TRP A 492 25.62 9.68 13.34
C TRP A 492 25.59 8.16 13.15
N GLN A 493 26.68 7.58 12.63
CA GLN A 493 26.80 6.12 12.48
C GLN A 493 26.89 5.39 13.83
N GLU A 494 27.21 6.09 14.92
CA GLU A 494 27.22 5.56 16.27
C GLU A 494 25.82 5.64 16.94
N SER A 495 24.88 6.38 16.35
CA SER A 495 23.50 6.49 16.85
C SER A 495 22.66 5.32 16.34
N PRO A 496 21.93 4.60 17.20
CA PRO A 496 21.04 3.51 16.78
C PRO A 496 19.87 3.99 15.93
N TRP A 497 19.59 5.29 15.89
CA TRP A 497 18.50 5.89 15.14
C TRP A 497 18.93 6.41 13.77
N LEU A 498 20.19 6.82 13.63
CA LEU A 498 20.71 7.50 12.44
C LEU A 498 21.67 6.65 11.62
N ALA A 499 22.21 5.57 12.20
CA ALA A 499 23.14 4.68 11.50
C ALA A 499 22.56 4.17 10.18
N GLY A 500 23.32 4.32 9.09
CA GLY A 500 22.94 3.90 7.75
C GLY A 500 21.87 4.76 7.08
N LYS A 501 21.44 5.87 7.68
CA LYS A 501 20.47 6.78 7.05
C LYS A 501 21.18 7.85 6.22
N LEU A 502 20.62 8.11 5.04
CA LEU A 502 21.04 9.21 4.18
C LEU A 502 20.27 10.48 4.53
N ALA A 503 20.93 11.62 4.49
CA ALA A 503 20.31 12.92 4.71
C ALA A 503 20.34 13.76 3.43
N LEU A 504 19.28 14.50 3.20
CA LEU A 504 19.18 15.55 2.18
C LEU A 504 19.00 16.87 2.89
N PHE A 505 19.95 17.77 2.67
CA PHE A 505 19.93 19.09 3.28
C PHE A 505 19.15 20.08 2.43
N LEU A 506 18.24 20.81 3.07
CA LEU A 506 17.45 21.86 2.48
C LEU A 506 17.95 23.22 2.98
N HIS A 507 17.89 24.20 2.11
CA HIS A 507 18.23 25.60 2.39
C HIS A 507 16.97 26.44 2.35
N GLU A 508 16.82 27.35 3.29
CA GLU A 508 15.70 28.30 3.33
C GLU A 508 16.04 29.50 2.48
N ASP A 509 15.18 29.84 1.53
CA ASP A 509 15.29 31.06 0.74
C ASP A 509 14.68 32.27 1.44
N ALA A 510 14.76 33.48 0.81
CA ALA A 510 14.23 34.72 1.36
C ALA A 510 12.70 34.70 1.57
N GLU A 511 11.99 33.81 0.88
CA GLU A 511 10.53 33.62 0.96
C GLU A 511 10.16 32.47 1.91
N LYS A 512 11.14 31.91 2.61
CA LYS A 512 11.01 30.75 3.53
C LYS A 512 10.61 29.44 2.85
N HIS A 513 10.91 29.28 1.56
CA HIS A 513 10.81 28.00 0.90
C HIS A 513 12.05 27.17 1.18
N LEU A 514 11.84 25.89 1.43
CA LEU A 514 12.92 24.92 1.66
C LEU A 514 13.20 24.14 0.38
N SER A 515 14.43 24.25 -0.13
CA SER A 515 14.87 23.53 -1.33
C SER A 515 16.29 23.00 -1.15
N SER A 516 16.59 21.88 -1.83
CA SER A 516 17.94 21.32 -1.90
C SER A 516 18.78 22.02 -2.96
N ASP A 517 20.09 21.87 -2.86
CA ASP A 517 20.96 22.01 -4.01
C ASP A 517 20.55 21.02 -5.11
N GLU A 518 21.13 21.20 -6.31
CA GLU A 518 20.86 20.30 -7.41
C GLU A 518 21.34 18.87 -7.09
N LEU A 519 20.41 17.91 -7.16
CA LEU A 519 20.68 16.49 -6.95
C LEU A 519 20.36 15.73 -8.23
N CYS A 520 21.38 15.28 -8.95
CA CYS A 520 21.25 14.48 -10.19
C CYS A 520 20.30 15.13 -11.24
N GLY A 521 20.38 16.44 -11.42
CA GLY A 521 19.56 17.20 -12.38
C GLY A 521 18.15 17.57 -11.87
N TYR A 522 17.92 17.44 -10.56
CA TYR A 522 16.66 17.82 -9.92
C TYR A 522 16.91 18.72 -8.71
N THR A 523 16.02 19.66 -8.48
CA THR A 523 15.90 20.40 -7.21
C THR A 523 14.71 19.84 -6.45
N ILE A 524 14.91 19.49 -5.20
CA ILE A 524 13.89 18.93 -4.32
C ILE A 524 13.46 20.03 -3.35
N SER A 525 12.16 20.20 -3.21
CA SER A 525 11.59 21.16 -2.26
C SER A 525 10.63 20.44 -1.32
N TYR A 526 10.48 20.99 -0.12
CA TYR A 526 9.57 20.44 0.87
C TYR A 526 8.81 21.54 1.60
N SER A 527 7.51 21.37 1.71
CA SER A 527 6.66 22.22 2.53
C SER A 527 5.73 21.38 3.41
N ARG A 528 5.28 21.96 4.52
CA ARG A 528 4.29 21.32 5.39
C ARG A 528 2.93 21.14 4.70
N GLY A 529 2.62 21.97 3.71
CA GLY A 529 1.36 21.91 2.96
C GLY A 529 1.36 20.90 1.83
N ASP A 530 2.47 20.84 1.06
CA ASP A 530 2.53 20.08 -0.19
C ASP A 530 3.34 18.79 -0.08
N GLY A 531 4.09 18.61 1.04
CA GLY A 531 5.06 17.53 1.16
C GLY A 531 6.24 17.75 0.21
N LEU A 532 6.88 16.66 -0.22
CA LEU A 532 8.01 16.70 -1.13
C LEU A 532 7.53 16.93 -2.57
N THR A 533 8.11 17.95 -3.19
CA THR A 533 8.00 18.28 -4.62
C THR A 533 9.38 18.28 -5.26
N TYR A 534 9.44 18.21 -6.58
CA TYR A 534 10.71 18.28 -7.31
C TYR A 534 10.52 18.91 -8.68
N THR A 535 11.53 19.63 -9.12
CA THR A 535 11.62 20.20 -10.46
C THR A 535 12.84 19.67 -11.18
N LYS A 536 12.68 19.30 -12.44
CA LYS A 536 13.81 18.92 -13.29
C LYS A 536 14.43 20.19 -13.83
N LYS A 537 15.76 20.32 -13.76
CA LYS A 537 16.46 21.40 -14.43
C LYS A 537 16.28 21.23 -15.94
N GLU A 538 15.78 22.27 -16.60
CA GLU A 538 15.74 22.30 -18.05
C GLU A 538 17.17 22.38 -18.57
N ASP A 539 17.54 21.50 -19.48
CA ASP A 539 18.81 21.55 -20.20
C ASP A 539 18.77 22.84 -21.06
N ASN A 540 19.49 23.89 -20.62
CA ASN A 540 19.69 25.10 -21.39
C ASN A 540 20.62 24.85 -22.59
#